data_85762d4675ba120d38f7da39cf66156b
#
_entry.id   85762d4675ba120d38f7da39cf66156b
#
_cell.length_a   1.000
_cell.length_b   1.000
_cell.length_c   1.000
_cell.angle_alpha   90.00
_cell.angle_beta   90.00
_cell.angle_gamma   90.00
#
_symmetry.space_group_name_H-M   'P 1'
#
loop_
_entity.id
_entity.type
_entity.pdbx_description
1 polymer ?
#
loop_
_entity_poly.entity_id
_entity_poly.type
_entity_poly.pdbx_seq_one_letter_code
_entity_poly.pdbx_strand_id
1 'polypeptide(L)'
;MNGDLFSPRQPDLFDTGQVQPQAEAHRKERPPIRDRLRRLIAQTDDFRLLERIPVTKPGLVLPYELAKAVGDERPIVFLDTETTGLSADSDVIIELGLVRASYSPSAKKLVSIDRIVSAYEDPGKPLSPFITELTGLTDDMVRGKHIDEKTVASCLENASLIVAHNASFDRPFFEKRFTGFDDMN
;
A
#
# COMPACT_ATOMS: atom_id res chain seq x y z
N MET A 1 -5.01 -88.33 -32.66
CA MET A 1 -5.70 -87.74 -31.50
C MET A 1 -4.79 -86.71 -30.97
N ASN A 2 -5.31 -85.46 -30.96
CA ASN A 2 -4.93 -84.32 -30.21
C ASN A 2 -3.46 -83.87 -30.41
N GLY A 3 -3.17 -82.83 -31.03
CA GLY A 3 -3.72 -81.46 -30.94
C GLY A 3 -2.84 -80.64 -29.99
N ASP A 4 -2.06 -79.82 -30.54
CA ASP A 4 -1.98 -78.45 -30.00
C ASP A 4 -1.12 -77.57 -30.90
N LEU A 5 -1.84 -76.79 -31.66
CA LEU A 5 -1.39 -75.63 -32.33
C LEU A 5 -1.33 -74.49 -31.30
N PHE A 6 -0.47 -73.55 -31.53
CA PHE A 6 -0.32 -72.21 -30.90
C PHE A 6 0.83 -72.08 -29.90
N SER A 7 1.99 -71.78 -30.44
CA SER A 7 2.97 -70.98 -29.77
C SER A 7 3.00 -69.55 -30.45
N PRO A 8 2.62 -68.53 -29.80
CA PRO A 8 2.77 -67.14 -30.37
C PRO A 8 4.24 -66.69 -30.30
N ARG A 9 4.75 -66.34 -31.48
CA ARG A 9 6.04 -65.63 -31.57
C ARG A 9 5.93 -64.34 -30.81
N GLN A 10 6.81 -64.10 -29.83
CA GLN A 10 7.05 -62.77 -29.22
C GLN A 10 7.77 -61.91 -30.26
N PRO A 11 7.29 -60.69 -30.47
CA PRO A 11 8.06 -59.69 -31.22
C PRO A 11 9.19 -59.15 -30.35
N ASP A 12 10.41 -59.04 -30.90
CA ASP A 12 11.57 -58.41 -30.33
C ASP A 12 11.30 -56.93 -30.06
N LEU A 13 11.15 -56.61 -28.80
CA LEU A 13 10.80 -55.27 -28.30
C LEU A 13 12.01 -54.66 -27.63
N PHE A 14 13.07 -54.39 -28.38
CA PHE A 14 14.15 -53.46 -27.92
C PHE A 14 14.85 -52.86 -29.13
N ASP A 15 14.12 -52.06 -29.92
CA ASP A 15 14.74 -51.04 -30.69
C ASP A 15 14.80 -49.77 -29.79
N THR A 16 15.89 -49.66 -29.05
CA THR A 16 16.20 -48.43 -28.32
C THR A 16 16.72 -47.38 -29.29
N GLY A 17 15.82 -46.88 -30.11
CA GLY A 17 16.05 -45.64 -30.83
C GLY A 17 16.31 -44.53 -29.81
N GLN A 18 17.57 -44.04 -29.74
CA GLN A 18 17.95 -42.87 -28.97
C GLN A 18 17.11 -41.70 -29.45
N VAL A 19 16.06 -41.39 -28.69
CA VAL A 19 15.36 -40.13 -28.80
C VAL A 19 16.31 -39.03 -28.30
N GLN A 20 16.94 -38.36 -29.23
CA GLN A 20 17.68 -37.13 -28.90
C GLN A 20 16.71 -36.14 -28.22
N PRO A 21 17.07 -35.55 -27.09
CA PRO A 21 16.25 -34.51 -26.49
C PRO A 21 16.14 -33.35 -27.49
N GLN A 22 14.96 -33.21 -28.08
CA GLN A 22 14.62 -32.02 -28.86
C GLN A 22 14.83 -30.81 -27.96
N ALA A 23 15.63 -29.85 -28.44
CA ALA A 23 15.94 -28.61 -27.80
C ALA A 23 14.69 -28.02 -27.15
N GLU A 24 14.75 -27.84 -25.84
CA GLU A 24 13.76 -27.04 -25.11
C GLU A 24 13.71 -25.67 -25.79
N ALA A 25 12.68 -25.48 -26.61
CA ALA A 25 12.35 -24.17 -27.14
C ALA A 25 12.17 -23.27 -25.94
N HIS A 26 13.06 -22.29 -25.78
CA HIS A 26 12.98 -21.25 -24.78
C HIS A 26 11.56 -20.67 -24.78
N ARG A 27 10.71 -21.18 -23.91
CA ARG A 27 9.39 -20.66 -23.64
C ARG A 27 9.65 -19.31 -22.99
N LYS A 28 9.69 -18.22 -23.78
CA LYS A 28 9.80 -16.86 -23.25
C LYS A 28 8.70 -16.74 -22.20
N GLU A 29 9.08 -16.66 -20.94
CA GLU A 29 8.15 -16.46 -19.85
C GLU A 29 7.28 -15.25 -20.19
N ARG A 30 5.98 -15.45 -20.18
CA ARG A 30 5.05 -14.35 -20.43
C ARG A 30 5.19 -13.37 -19.26
N PRO A 31 5.43 -12.08 -19.52
CA PRO A 31 5.56 -11.12 -18.45
C PRO A 31 4.31 -11.14 -17.55
N PRO A 32 4.46 -10.86 -16.26
CA PRO A 32 3.35 -10.80 -15.31
C PRO A 32 2.18 -9.98 -15.87
N ILE A 33 0.95 -10.38 -15.56
CA ILE A 33 -0.25 -9.71 -16.06
C ILE A 33 -0.24 -8.21 -15.78
N ARG A 34 0.33 -7.80 -14.64
CA ARG A 34 0.53 -6.41 -14.26
C ARG A 34 1.33 -5.62 -15.28
N ASP A 35 2.45 -6.17 -15.77
CA ASP A 35 3.33 -5.50 -16.73
C ASP A 35 2.70 -5.45 -18.13
N ARG A 36 1.87 -6.43 -18.45
CA ARG A 36 1.08 -6.41 -19.69
C ARG A 36 0.01 -5.33 -19.66
N LEU A 37 -0.70 -5.19 -18.53
CA LEU A 37 -1.71 -4.14 -18.33
C LEU A 37 -1.08 -2.76 -18.37
N ARG A 38 0.06 -2.55 -17.70
CA ARG A 38 0.81 -1.28 -17.75
C ARG A 38 1.14 -0.88 -19.19
N ARG A 39 1.62 -1.83 -20.02
CA ARG A 39 1.96 -1.55 -21.42
C ARG A 39 0.73 -1.20 -22.26
N LEU A 40 -0.40 -1.87 -22.03
CA LEU A 40 -1.64 -1.61 -22.76
C LEU A 40 -2.20 -0.22 -22.40
N ILE A 41 -2.23 0.12 -21.11
CA ILE A 41 -2.76 1.40 -20.64
C ILE A 41 -1.83 2.56 -21.00
N ALA A 42 -0.51 2.35 -21.06
CA ALA A 42 0.44 3.37 -21.51
C ALA A 42 0.29 3.78 -23.00
N GLN A 43 -0.52 3.05 -23.76
CA GLN A 43 -0.78 3.34 -25.18
C GLN A 43 -2.03 4.20 -25.39
N THR A 44 -2.73 4.59 -24.35
CA THR A 44 -3.94 5.41 -24.39
C THR A 44 -3.97 6.41 -23.24
N ASP A 45 -4.49 7.60 -23.51
CA ASP A 45 -4.72 8.64 -22.49
C ASP A 45 -6.06 8.47 -21.77
N ASP A 46 -6.91 7.52 -22.22
CA ASP A 46 -8.27 7.32 -21.70
C ASP A 46 -8.29 6.58 -20.36
N PHE A 47 -7.19 5.92 -19.98
CA PHE A 47 -7.12 5.10 -18.77
C PHE A 47 -5.88 5.40 -17.95
N ARG A 48 -6.01 5.25 -16.62
CA ARG A 48 -4.89 5.28 -15.67
C ARG A 48 -4.90 4.03 -14.83
N LEU A 49 -3.75 3.38 -14.70
CA LEU A 49 -3.58 2.26 -13.77
C LEU A 49 -3.18 2.80 -12.40
N LEU A 50 -4.05 2.58 -11.40
CA LEU A 50 -3.71 2.81 -10.01
C LEU A 50 -3.20 1.50 -9.41
N GLU A 51 -2.02 1.53 -8.82
CA GLU A 51 -1.47 0.41 -8.06
C GLU A 51 -1.56 0.72 -6.57
N ARG A 52 -2.08 -0.26 -5.82
CA ARG A 52 -2.10 -0.15 -4.36
C ARG A 52 -0.69 -0.16 -3.82
N ILE A 53 -0.31 0.86 -3.05
CA ILE A 53 0.91 0.85 -2.27
C ILE A 53 0.75 -0.24 -1.18
N PRO A 54 1.70 -1.16 -1.03
CA PRO A 54 1.54 -2.34 -0.16
C PRO A 54 1.76 -2.00 1.33
N VAL A 55 1.21 -0.90 1.81
CA VAL A 55 1.43 -0.38 3.18
C VAL A 55 0.98 -1.31 4.31
N THR A 56 0.06 -2.24 4.00
CA THR A 56 -0.46 -3.21 4.98
C THR A 56 0.12 -4.61 4.81
N LYS A 57 1.07 -4.82 3.88
CA LYS A 57 1.68 -6.14 3.69
C LYS A 57 2.66 -6.45 4.82
N PRO A 58 2.57 -7.63 5.43
CA PRO A 58 3.62 -8.11 6.33
C PRO A 58 4.98 -8.08 5.64
N GLY A 59 5.99 -7.52 6.31
CA GLY A 59 7.34 -7.42 5.76
C GLY A 59 7.61 -6.22 4.85
N LEU A 60 6.71 -5.21 4.80
CA LEU A 60 7.05 -3.93 4.19
C LEU A 60 8.26 -3.33 4.89
N VAL A 61 9.30 -3.08 4.11
CA VAL A 61 10.52 -2.39 4.59
C VAL A 61 10.44 -0.93 4.14
N LEU A 62 10.62 -0.02 5.09
CA LEU A 62 10.69 1.42 4.80
C LEU A 62 12.16 1.89 4.86
N PRO A 63 12.58 2.83 4.02
CA PRO A 63 11.77 3.49 2.97
C PRO A 63 11.40 2.52 1.82
N TYR A 64 10.16 2.65 1.32
CA TYR A 64 9.68 1.90 0.17
C TYR A 64 9.86 2.74 -1.11
N GLU A 65 10.74 2.29 -2.00
CA GLU A 65 11.07 3.01 -3.23
C GLU A 65 9.93 2.91 -4.27
N LEU A 66 9.52 4.06 -4.79
CA LEU A 66 8.53 4.22 -5.86
C LEU A 66 9.18 4.61 -7.19
N ALA A 67 10.27 5.38 -7.12
CA ALA A 67 11.01 5.89 -8.27
C ALA A 67 12.49 6.10 -7.91
N LYS A 68 13.33 6.22 -8.93
CA LYS A 68 14.74 6.58 -8.73
C LYS A 68 14.85 8.03 -8.23
N ALA A 69 15.64 8.25 -7.19
CA ALA A 69 15.99 9.58 -6.68
C ALA A 69 16.75 10.40 -7.72
N VAL A 70 16.50 11.71 -7.73
CA VAL A 70 17.13 12.67 -8.66
C VAL A 70 17.93 13.76 -7.94
N GLY A 71 17.86 13.84 -6.60
CA GLY A 71 18.70 14.70 -5.76
C GLY A 71 18.04 16.03 -5.34
N ASP A 72 16.77 16.25 -5.66
CA ASP A 72 16.00 17.43 -5.25
C ASP A 72 14.80 17.10 -4.34
N GLU A 73 14.81 15.89 -3.78
CA GLU A 73 13.71 15.39 -2.98
C GLU A 73 13.46 16.25 -1.76
N ARG A 74 12.17 16.46 -1.48
CA ARG A 74 11.67 17.16 -0.30
C ARG A 74 10.70 16.28 0.47
N PRO A 75 10.78 16.26 1.80
CA PRO A 75 9.80 15.51 2.57
C PRO A 75 8.45 16.20 2.52
N ILE A 76 7.42 15.41 2.23
CA ILE A 76 6.02 15.80 2.33
C ILE A 76 5.28 14.80 3.20
N VAL A 77 4.19 15.22 3.84
CA VAL A 77 3.39 14.34 4.69
C VAL A 77 1.95 14.40 4.23
N PHE A 78 1.38 13.24 3.95
CA PHE A 78 -0.06 13.08 3.79
C PHE A 78 -0.67 12.86 5.16
N LEU A 79 -1.78 13.54 5.42
CA LEU A 79 -2.49 13.53 6.69
C LEU A 79 -3.96 13.19 6.43
N ASP A 80 -4.53 12.36 7.29
CA ASP A 80 -5.94 12.01 7.30
C ASP A 80 -6.40 11.77 8.73
N THR A 81 -7.63 12.19 9.08
CA THR A 81 -8.17 12.06 10.43
C THR A 81 -9.57 11.47 10.42
N GLU A 82 -9.82 10.54 11.36
CA GLU A 82 -11.16 10.17 11.75
C GLU A 82 -11.50 10.83 13.08
N THR A 83 -12.74 11.30 13.23
CA THR A 83 -13.18 12.14 14.35
C THR A 83 -14.51 11.69 14.94
N THR A 84 -14.85 12.17 16.14
CA THR A 84 -16.14 11.88 16.77
C THR A 84 -17.31 12.65 16.15
N GLY A 85 -17.04 13.58 15.23
CA GLY A 85 -18.05 14.40 14.56
C GLY A 85 -17.39 15.43 13.63
N LEU A 86 -18.13 16.45 13.22
CA LEU A 86 -17.72 17.37 12.15
C LEU A 86 -17.13 18.69 12.64
N SER A 87 -17.23 19.02 13.92
CA SER A 87 -16.80 20.30 14.47
C SER A 87 -15.59 20.17 15.37
N ALA A 88 -14.47 20.74 14.98
CA ALA A 88 -13.28 20.75 15.81
C ALA A 88 -13.48 21.43 17.17
N ASP A 89 -14.49 22.27 17.34
CA ASP A 89 -14.79 22.92 18.64
C ASP A 89 -15.29 21.89 19.66
N SER A 90 -16.15 20.95 19.25
CA SER A 90 -16.84 19.98 20.12
C SER A 90 -16.37 18.54 19.99
N ASP A 91 -15.76 18.22 18.87
CA ASP A 91 -15.32 16.88 18.53
C ASP A 91 -13.81 16.71 18.65
N VAL A 92 -13.36 15.44 18.61
CA VAL A 92 -11.96 15.09 18.79
C VAL A 92 -11.53 14.03 17.77
N ILE A 93 -10.24 13.97 17.49
CA ILE A 93 -9.62 12.91 16.68
C ILE A 93 -9.76 11.58 17.41
N ILE A 94 -10.08 10.52 16.67
CA ILE A 94 -10.13 9.13 17.15
C ILE A 94 -9.16 8.21 16.36
N GLU A 95 -8.78 8.61 15.13
CA GLU A 95 -7.69 7.99 14.38
C GLU A 95 -6.91 9.07 13.64
N LEU A 96 -5.59 8.92 13.61
CA LEU A 96 -4.68 9.74 12.83
C LEU A 96 -3.86 8.86 11.91
N GLY A 97 -3.93 9.12 10.62
CA GLY A 97 -3.08 8.56 9.58
C GLY A 97 -2.05 9.57 9.09
N LEU A 98 -0.76 9.22 9.13
CA LEU A 98 0.30 10.03 8.50
C LEU A 98 1.14 9.15 7.59
N VAL A 99 1.41 9.64 6.38
CA VAL A 99 2.35 9.02 5.45
C VAL A 99 3.39 10.03 5.05
N ARG A 100 4.61 9.86 5.55
CA ARG A 100 5.76 10.67 5.13
C ARG A 100 6.34 10.07 3.86
N ALA A 101 6.57 10.92 2.87
CA ALA A 101 7.10 10.56 1.57
C ALA A 101 8.15 11.56 1.11
N SER A 102 9.04 11.12 0.23
CA SER A 102 9.96 11.99 -0.50
C SER A 102 9.38 12.31 -1.87
N TYR A 103 9.26 13.59 -2.18
CA TYR A 103 8.73 14.12 -3.43
C TYR A 103 9.81 14.88 -4.20
N SER A 104 9.99 14.57 -5.48
CA SER A 104 10.86 15.34 -6.37
C SER A 104 10.06 16.38 -7.15
N PRO A 105 10.31 17.68 -6.94
CA PRO A 105 9.66 18.77 -7.69
C PRO A 105 10.02 18.75 -9.18
N SER A 106 11.26 18.46 -9.55
CA SER A 106 11.70 18.43 -10.95
C SER A 106 11.09 17.25 -11.72
N ALA A 107 11.05 16.06 -11.09
CA ALA A 107 10.45 14.88 -11.68
C ALA A 107 8.92 14.83 -11.52
N LYS A 108 8.34 15.71 -10.67
CA LYS A 108 6.90 15.74 -10.32
C LYS A 108 6.37 14.37 -9.87
N LYS A 109 7.13 13.68 -9.02
CA LYS A 109 6.84 12.30 -8.58
C LYS A 109 7.15 12.11 -7.11
N LEU A 110 6.40 11.20 -6.48
CA LEU A 110 6.82 10.56 -5.25
C LEU A 110 7.98 9.61 -5.56
N VAL A 111 9.03 9.70 -4.77
CA VAL A 111 10.26 8.89 -4.91
C VAL A 111 10.23 7.73 -3.95
N SER A 112 9.80 7.97 -2.70
CA SER A 112 9.70 6.94 -1.68
C SER A 112 8.57 7.21 -0.70
N ILE A 113 8.13 6.15 -0.02
CA ILE A 113 7.37 6.23 1.23
C ILE A 113 8.37 5.97 2.35
N ASP A 114 8.55 6.95 3.21
CA ASP A 114 9.63 6.93 4.19
C ASP A 114 9.15 6.48 5.56
N ARG A 115 7.91 6.83 5.92
CA ARG A 115 7.28 6.48 7.20
C ARG A 115 5.77 6.42 7.09
N ILE A 116 5.17 5.53 7.87
CA ILE A 116 3.72 5.41 8.01
C ILE A 116 3.41 5.41 9.50
N VAL A 117 2.45 6.22 9.90
CA VAL A 117 1.86 6.24 11.23
C VAL A 117 0.36 6.01 11.09
N SER A 118 -0.19 5.08 11.85
CA SER A 118 -1.62 4.90 12.05
C SER A 118 -1.80 4.72 13.56
N ALA A 119 -2.53 5.61 14.19
CA ALA A 119 -2.66 5.64 15.63
C ALA A 119 -4.08 6.05 16.03
N TYR A 120 -4.54 5.48 17.15
CA TYR A 120 -5.86 5.73 17.72
C TYR A 120 -5.77 6.62 18.95
N GLU A 121 -6.85 7.38 19.20
CA GLU A 121 -7.04 8.20 20.40
C GLU A 121 -8.36 7.80 21.06
N ASP A 122 -8.34 7.63 22.39
CA ASP A 122 -9.56 7.41 23.18
C ASP A 122 -10.29 8.76 23.36
N PRO A 123 -11.52 8.90 22.85
CA PRO A 123 -12.30 10.14 23.02
C PRO A 123 -12.84 10.34 24.43
N GLY A 124 -12.64 9.39 25.36
CA GLY A 124 -13.16 9.42 26.73
C GLY A 124 -14.68 9.22 26.83
N LYS A 125 -15.35 8.89 25.73
CA LYS A 125 -16.78 8.63 25.63
C LYS A 125 -17.04 7.58 24.55
N PRO A 126 -18.18 6.83 24.64
CA PRO A 126 -18.54 5.89 23.59
C PRO A 126 -18.70 6.56 22.23
N LEU A 127 -18.28 5.87 21.17
CA LEU A 127 -18.52 6.30 19.80
C LEU A 127 -20.03 6.19 19.48
N SER A 128 -20.55 7.16 18.72
CA SER A 128 -21.93 7.03 18.26
C SER A 128 -22.05 5.90 17.22
N PRO A 129 -23.21 5.24 17.11
CA PRO A 129 -23.44 4.23 16.08
C PRO A 129 -23.15 4.76 14.67
N PHE A 130 -23.45 6.02 14.41
CA PHE A 130 -23.18 6.68 13.14
C PHE A 130 -21.68 6.75 12.84
N ILE A 131 -20.85 7.15 13.83
CA ILE A 131 -19.39 7.21 13.66
C ILE A 131 -18.80 5.81 13.45
N THR A 132 -19.26 4.81 14.23
CA THR A 132 -18.83 3.42 14.05
C THR A 132 -19.20 2.89 12.67
N GLU A 133 -20.38 3.18 12.15
CA GLU A 133 -20.78 2.77 10.80
C GLU A 133 -19.94 3.48 9.70
N LEU A 134 -19.68 4.77 9.88
CA LEU A 134 -18.95 5.59 8.91
C LEU A 134 -17.48 5.22 8.82
N THR A 135 -16.80 5.07 9.98
CA THR A 135 -15.34 4.89 10.06
C THR A 135 -14.93 3.43 10.19
N GLY A 136 -15.83 2.56 10.64
CA GLY A 136 -15.53 1.18 11.01
C GLY A 136 -14.83 1.04 12.37
N LEU A 137 -14.58 2.15 13.09
CA LEU A 137 -13.94 2.13 14.40
C LEU A 137 -14.95 1.73 15.48
N THR A 138 -14.47 0.97 16.46
CA THR A 138 -15.25 0.54 17.61
C THR A 138 -14.66 1.08 18.90
N ASP A 139 -15.48 1.15 19.98
CA ASP A 139 -14.99 1.55 21.30
C ASP A 139 -13.78 0.73 21.76
N ASP A 140 -13.77 -0.57 21.46
CA ASP A 140 -12.64 -1.45 21.86
C ASP A 140 -11.33 -1.13 21.12
N MET A 141 -11.41 -0.59 19.90
CA MET A 141 -10.23 -0.19 19.13
C MET A 141 -9.58 1.06 19.69
N VAL A 142 -10.37 2.02 20.17
CA VAL A 142 -9.88 3.33 20.63
C VAL A 142 -9.64 3.39 22.14
N ARG A 143 -10.33 2.55 22.93
CA ARG A 143 -10.29 2.59 24.41
C ARG A 143 -8.87 2.52 24.97
N GLY A 144 -8.51 3.52 25.78
CA GLY A 144 -7.20 3.65 26.41
C GLY A 144 -6.05 3.91 25.43
N LYS A 145 -6.34 4.21 24.16
CA LYS A 145 -5.33 4.57 23.18
C LYS A 145 -4.98 6.05 23.30
N HIS A 146 -3.73 6.35 22.96
CA HIS A 146 -3.23 7.71 22.97
C HIS A 146 -2.24 7.90 21.82
N ILE A 147 -2.41 8.94 21.02
CA ILE A 147 -1.51 9.27 19.91
C ILE A 147 -0.27 9.94 20.50
N ASP A 148 0.89 9.29 20.33
CA ASP A 148 2.15 9.79 20.83
C ASP A 148 2.64 11.02 20.03
N GLU A 149 2.72 12.16 20.70
CA GLU A 149 3.12 13.44 20.09
C GLU A 149 4.55 13.41 19.54
N LYS A 150 5.45 12.65 20.13
CA LYS A 150 6.82 12.53 19.64
C LYS A 150 6.86 11.78 18.30
N THR A 151 6.02 10.77 18.16
CA THR A 151 5.86 10.04 16.89
C THR A 151 5.33 10.96 15.80
N VAL A 152 4.32 11.77 16.11
CA VAL A 152 3.75 12.77 15.19
C VAL A 152 4.82 13.80 14.81
N ALA A 153 5.47 14.44 15.79
CA ALA A 153 6.54 15.41 15.58
C ALA A 153 7.66 14.86 14.68
N SER A 154 8.12 13.66 14.96
CA SER A 154 9.16 13.00 14.17
C SER A 154 8.70 12.68 12.73
N CYS A 155 7.40 12.43 12.50
CA CYS A 155 6.86 12.24 11.15
C CYS A 155 6.81 13.55 10.37
N LEU A 156 6.55 14.66 11.04
CA LEU A 156 6.42 16.02 10.46
C LEU A 156 7.75 16.78 10.35
N GLU A 157 8.80 16.30 10.99
CA GLU A 157 10.10 16.99 11.06
C GLU A 157 10.59 17.40 9.67
N ASN A 158 10.87 18.71 9.48
CA ASN A 158 11.32 19.30 8.21
C ASN A 158 10.40 19.00 7.00
N ALA A 159 9.12 18.68 7.21
CA ALA A 159 8.17 18.53 6.12
C ALA A 159 8.02 19.86 5.37
N SER A 160 8.20 19.81 4.06
CA SER A 160 8.04 21.00 3.19
C SER A 160 6.57 21.28 2.85
N LEU A 161 5.70 20.28 3.04
CA LEU A 161 4.27 20.36 2.76
C LEU A 161 3.52 19.29 3.53
N ILE A 162 2.35 19.65 4.07
CA ILE A 162 1.36 18.71 4.57
C ILE A 162 0.18 18.69 3.60
N VAL A 163 -0.26 17.52 3.22
CA VAL A 163 -1.33 17.29 2.24
C VAL A 163 -2.45 16.49 2.90
N ALA A 164 -3.65 17.03 2.92
CA ALA A 164 -4.86 16.31 3.32
C ALA A 164 -5.88 16.32 2.17
N HIS A 165 -6.78 15.32 2.15
CA HIS A 165 -7.84 15.25 1.14
C HIS A 165 -8.78 16.45 1.27
N ASN A 166 -9.15 16.78 2.51
CA ASN A 166 -9.95 17.95 2.83
C ASN A 166 -9.31 18.75 3.97
N ALA A 167 -8.24 19.46 3.66
CA ALA A 167 -7.45 20.20 4.66
C ALA A 167 -8.29 21.18 5.50
N SER A 168 -9.40 21.71 4.99
CA SER A 168 -10.31 22.55 5.76
C SER A 168 -11.03 21.81 6.88
N PHE A 169 -11.11 20.49 6.80
CA PHE A 169 -11.63 19.62 7.85
C PHE A 169 -10.52 19.14 8.78
N ASP A 170 -9.48 18.52 8.25
CA ASP A 170 -8.44 17.86 9.05
C ASP A 170 -7.60 18.85 9.85
N ARG A 171 -7.24 19.99 9.26
CA ARG A 171 -6.34 20.96 9.85
C ARG A 171 -6.82 21.51 11.22
N PRO A 172 -8.07 21.98 11.39
CA PRO A 172 -8.54 22.45 12.69
C PRO A 172 -8.49 21.40 13.81
N PHE A 173 -8.82 20.16 13.48
CA PHE A 173 -8.72 19.05 14.44
C PHE A 173 -7.27 18.76 14.82
N PHE A 174 -6.39 18.74 13.82
CA PHE A 174 -4.97 18.48 14.01
C PHE A 174 -4.31 19.57 14.87
N GLU A 175 -4.48 20.85 14.52
CA GLU A 175 -3.92 22.01 15.24
C GLU A 175 -4.46 22.09 16.69
N LYS A 176 -5.73 21.77 16.91
CA LYS A 176 -6.31 21.72 18.26
C LYS A 176 -5.68 20.60 19.12
N ARG A 177 -5.42 19.42 18.52
CA ARG A 177 -4.89 18.27 19.26
C ARG A 177 -3.37 18.35 19.45
N PHE A 178 -2.66 18.86 18.47
CA PHE A 178 -1.20 18.93 18.45
C PHE A 178 -0.76 20.39 18.38
N THR A 179 -0.62 21.02 19.55
CA THR A 179 -0.17 22.41 19.66
C THR A 179 1.33 22.53 19.30
N GLY A 180 1.70 23.64 18.64
CA GLY A 180 3.10 23.89 18.22
C GLY A 180 3.38 23.51 16.77
N PHE A 181 2.36 23.11 15.99
CA PHE A 181 2.47 22.88 14.55
C PHE A 181 1.74 23.96 13.71
N ASP A 182 1.25 25.02 14.38
CA ASP A 182 0.46 26.11 13.78
C ASP A 182 1.23 26.89 12.69
N ASP A 183 2.57 26.86 12.74
CA ASP A 183 3.45 27.56 11.79
C ASP A 183 3.85 26.66 10.58
N MET A 184 3.33 25.47 10.48
CA MET A 184 3.61 24.56 9.35
C MET A 184 2.62 24.86 8.20
N ASN A 185 3.12 25.52 7.16
CA ASN A 185 2.38 25.84 5.94
C ASN A 185 2.36 24.67 4.96
#